data_09286249e5df2f3c4a3a0b15002cad5c
#
_entry.id   09286249e5df2f3c4a3a0b15002cad5c
#
_cell.length_a   1.000
_cell.length_b   1.000
_cell.length_c   1.000
_cell.angle_alpha   90.00
_cell.angle_beta   90.00
_cell.angle_gamma   90.00
#
_symmetry.space_group_name_H-M   'P 1'
#
loop_
_entity.id
_entity.type
_entity.pdbx_description
1 polymer ?
#
loop_
_entity_poly.entity_id
_entity_poly.type
_entity_poly.pdbx_seq_one_letter_code
_entity_poly.pdbx_strand_id
1 'polypeptide(L)'
;MKKKLIWIIGIIVILLLVLTAYIVKQTSNDNDKKSDGYDTYQVKEESPLNISGKASPSKIKTYNNNDQLGDLVSTLVEDGEKVKQGDTLINYNINDQKRQDLSSKVNDAQNVVNQDYQNINQQPNNNDLQKKLNQDLNALNEAQKELSQYTKQINDSTYASFDGVIEMDNDTDAASGESILKLIANETQIKSSVSEFDVNKIKVGDSVNIKVNSTGEKGHGKITKISELPSNYEEKGATGAGMSQGDSEEGSSQASNPVSNNPTLNNDNSKYQVTIGKIDLPIRSGFSTEAEIPIDAIKLPKSVLTRNNDVFVLNKDNKVEKRHLNIERQNGEIFVKKGLKKGEKLIVSPKKSLNNGDKVEVSS
;
A
#
# COMPACT_ATOMS: atom_id res chain seq x y z
N MET A 1 81.12 55.78 -1.18
CA MET A 1 79.65 55.97 -1.24
C MET A 1 78.88 54.62 -1.36
N LYS A 2 79.39 53.58 -2.01
CA LYS A 2 78.70 52.29 -2.21
C LYS A 2 78.38 51.45 -0.92
N LYS A 3 79.25 51.54 0.11
CA LYS A 3 79.01 50.73 1.38
C LYS A 3 77.86 51.29 2.23
N LYS A 4 77.58 52.59 2.24
CA LYS A 4 76.45 53.19 3.00
C LYS A 4 75.11 52.88 2.33
N LEU A 5 75.11 52.75 1.00
CA LEU A 5 73.89 52.41 0.26
C LEU A 5 73.44 50.97 0.52
N ILE A 6 74.39 50.02 0.64
CA ILE A 6 74.05 48.60 0.94
C ILE A 6 73.49 48.46 2.35
N TRP A 7 73.98 49.27 3.32
CA TRP A 7 73.42 49.24 4.68
C TRP A 7 71.98 49.78 4.77
N ILE A 8 71.71 50.85 3.98
CA ILE A 8 70.32 51.42 3.92
C ILE A 8 69.37 50.46 3.25
N ILE A 9 69.77 49.73 2.18
CA ILE A 9 68.96 48.70 1.55
C ILE A 9 68.65 47.55 2.52
N GLY A 10 69.67 47.11 3.29
CA GLY A 10 69.51 46.08 4.33
C GLY A 10 68.48 46.43 5.41
N ILE A 11 68.48 47.69 5.88
CA ILE A 11 67.53 48.19 6.83
C ILE A 11 66.09 48.23 6.27
N ILE A 12 65.96 48.66 5.00
CA ILE A 12 64.62 48.68 4.33
C ILE A 12 64.08 47.28 4.15
N VAL A 13 64.91 46.29 3.78
CA VAL A 13 64.43 44.89 3.66
C VAL A 13 63.98 44.31 4.99
N ILE A 14 64.75 44.59 6.09
CA ILE A 14 64.34 44.17 7.41
C ILE A 14 63.04 44.81 7.86
N LEU A 15 62.85 46.12 7.61
CA LEU A 15 61.59 46.84 7.89
C LEU A 15 60.42 46.26 7.10
N LEU A 16 60.64 45.92 5.83
CA LEU A 16 59.61 45.26 4.96
C LEU A 16 59.23 43.87 5.47
N LEU A 17 60.23 43.09 5.93
CA LEU A 17 59.98 41.76 6.54
C LEU A 17 59.24 41.88 7.87
N VAL A 18 59.55 42.88 8.70
CA VAL A 18 58.80 43.11 9.93
C VAL A 18 57.37 43.58 9.65
N LEU A 19 57.19 44.41 8.64
CA LEU A 19 55.87 44.87 8.21
C LEU A 19 55.01 43.73 7.65
N THR A 20 55.61 42.86 6.84
CA THR A 20 54.90 41.69 6.31
C THR A 20 54.56 40.69 7.41
N ALA A 21 55.48 40.44 8.37
CA ALA A 21 55.20 39.60 9.55
C ALA A 21 54.10 40.20 10.40
N TYR A 22 54.04 41.53 10.57
CA TYR A 22 52.98 42.22 11.33
C TYR A 22 51.65 42.09 10.61
N ILE A 23 51.57 42.29 9.27
CA ILE A 23 50.36 42.12 8.48
C ILE A 23 49.88 40.66 8.53
N VAL A 24 50.77 39.67 8.36
CA VAL A 24 50.44 38.26 8.47
C VAL A 24 49.92 37.92 9.86
N LYS A 25 50.51 38.46 10.91
CA LYS A 25 50.01 38.26 12.31
C LYS A 25 48.66 38.91 12.52
N GLN A 26 48.36 40.03 11.87
CA GLN A 26 47.06 40.70 12.00
C GLN A 26 45.99 40.02 11.18
N THR A 27 46.30 39.46 10.00
CA THR A 27 45.39 38.67 9.15
C THR A 27 45.23 37.22 9.65
N SER A 28 46.20 36.66 10.36
CA SER A 28 46.08 35.33 10.98
C SER A 28 45.23 35.32 12.25
N ASN A 29 44.96 36.49 12.86
CA ASN A 29 44.14 36.59 14.08
C ASN A 29 42.64 36.72 13.81
N ASP A 30 42.23 36.81 12.53
CA ASP A 30 40.80 36.94 12.20
C ASP A 30 40.13 35.64 11.79
N ASN A 31 40.83 34.48 11.83
CA ASN A 31 40.27 33.22 11.37
C ASN A 31 39.99 32.17 12.48
N ASP A 32 40.10 32.53 13.76
CA ASP A 32 39.68 31.64 14.87
C ASP A 32 38.84 32.34 15.93
N LYS A 33 37.90 33.19 15.53
CA LYS A 33 36.66 33.34 16.32
C LYS A 33 35.78 32.14 15.98
N LYS A 34 36.07 30.95 16.51
CA LYS A 34 35.04 29.99 16.84
C LYS A 34 34.03 30.77 17.67
N SER A 35 32.87 31.07 17.05
CA SER A 35 31.75 31.63 17.80
C SER A 35 31.50 30.65 18.94
N ASP A 36 31.67 31.09 20.16
CA ASP A 36 31.43 30.28 21.37
C ASP A 36 29.94 29.95 21.54
N GLY A 37 29.16 30.20 20.47
CA GLY A 37 27.74 29.97 20.39
C GLY A 37 27.36 28.53 20.07
N TYR A 38 26.14 28.17 20.42
CA TYR A 38 25.56 26.87 20.05
C TYR A 38 25.12 26.86 18.60
N ASP A 39 25.41 25.76 17.89
CA ASP A 39 24.78 25.47 16.61
C ASP A 39 23.30 25.19 16.83
N THR A 40 22.49 25.58 15.85
CA THR A 40 21.04 25.34 15.91
C THR A 40 20.58 24.45 14.78
N TYR A 41 19.63 23.60 15.08
CA TYR A 41 18.87 22.79 14.11
C TYR A 41 17.45 23.31 14.00
N GLN A 42 17.02 23.69 12.82
CA GLN A 42 15.63 24.06 12.58
C GLN A 42 14.79 22.82 12.32
N VAL A 43 13.73 22.65 13.08
CA VAL A 43 12.78 21.54 12.94
C VAL A 43 12.09 21.61 11.60
N LYS A 44 12.25 20.54 10.81
CA LYS A 44 11.61 20.35 9.51
C LYS A 44 10.69 19.15 9.58
N GLU A 45 9.62 19.19 8.81
CA GLU A 45 8.84 17.98 8.53
C GLU A 45 9.66 17.03 7.66
N GLU A 46 9.40 15.75 7.75
CA GLU A 46 9.99 14.79 6.84
C GLU A 46 9.50 15.09 5.41
N SER A 47 10.33 14.83 4.44
CA SER A 47 9.93 14.96 3.03
C SER A 47 8.78 13.99 2.76
N PRO A 48 7.79 14.40 1.94
CA PRO A 48 6.69 13.50 1.58
C PRO A 48 7.25 12.22 0.94
N LEU A 49 6.54 11.12 1.14
CA LEU A 49 6.86 9.86 0.50
C LEU A 49 6.37 9.87 -0.94
N ASN A 50 7.30 9.78 -1.88
CA ASN A 50 7.00 9.69 -3.30
C ASN A 50 6.98 8.22 -3.73
N ILE A 51 5.88 7.77 -4.30
CA ILE A 51 5.69 6.43 -4.82
C ILE A 51 5.16 6.48 -6.25
N SER A 52 5.58 5.53 -7.08
CA SER A 52 5.08 5.40 -8.44
C SER A 52 4.02 4.29 -8.47
N GLY A 53 2.99 4.47 -9.29
CA GLY A 53 1.93 3.51 -9.43
C GLY A 53 1.32 3.47 -10.82
N LYS A 54 0.42 2.50 -11.03
CA LYS A 54 -0.40 2.41 -12.23
C LYS A 54 -1.87 2.50 -11.88
N ALA A 55 -2.59 3.27 -12.67
CA ALA A 55 -4.04 3.33 -12.62
C ALA A 55 -4.64 1.99 -13.11
N SER A 56 -5.64 1.50 -12.41
CA SER A 56 -6.40 0.30 -12.76
C SER A 56 -7.86 0.47 -12.35
N PRO A 57 -8.80 -0.22 -12.96
CA PRO A 57 -10.18 -0.22 -12.48
C PRO A 57 -10.23 -0.76 -11.04
N SER A 58 -11.19 -0.30 -10.26
CA SER A 58 -11.41 -0.81 -8.90
C SER A 58 -11.86 -2.28 -8.92
N LYS A 59 -12.63 -2.67 -9.95
CA LYS A 59 -13.12 -4.03 -10.19
C LYS A 59 -13.17 -4.34 -11.67
N ILE A 60 -12.90 -5.59 -12.01
CA ILE A 60 -13.16 -6.18 -13.32
C ILE A 60 -13.84 -7.51 -13.07
N LYS A 61 -14.92 -7.80 -13.78
CA LYS A 61 -15.55 -9.12 -13.80
C LYS A 61 -15.65 -9.60 -15.24
N THR A 62 -15.10 -10.78 -15.49
CA THR A 62 -15.22 -11.47 -16.78
C THR A 62 -16.47 -12.35 -16.75
N TYR A 63 -17.25 -12.29 -17.78
CA TYR A 63 -18.43 -13.13 -18.02
C TYR A 63 -18.08 -14.14 -19.08
N ASN A 64 -17.97 -15.40 -18.65
CA ASN A 64 -17.67 -16.50 -19.54
C ASN A 64 -18.93 -17.23 -19.96
N ASN A 65 -18.94 -17.81 -21.16
CA ASN A 65 -20.03 -18.67 -21.59
C ASN A 65 -20.17 -19.88 -20.66
N ASN A 66 -21.36 -20.06 -20.10
CA ASN A 66 -21.68 -21.12 -19.14
C ASN A 66 -22.81 -22.01 -19.69
N ASP A 67 -22.43 -23.08 -20.39
CA ASP A 67 -23.33 -24.06 -20.98
C ASP A 67 -24.15 -24.87 -19.95
N GLN A 68 -23.76 -24.87 -18.68
CA GLN A 68 -24.54 -25.51 -17.61
C GLN A 68 -25.85 -24.77 -17.31
N LEU A 69 -25.96 -23.51 -17.71
CA LEU A 69 -27.19 -22.71 -17.57
C LEU A 69 -28.16 -22.94 -18.73
N GLY A 70 -27.63 -23.21 -19.92
CA GLY A 70 -28.35 -23.36 -21.17
C GLY A 70 -27.54 -22.77 -22.33
N ASP A 71 -28.14 -22.72 -23.51
CA ASP A 71 -27.50 -22.19 -24.70
C ASP A 71 -27.39 -20.67 -24.65
N LEU A 72 -26.22 -20.15 -25.02
CA LEU A 72 -26.02 -18.71 -25.24
C LEU A 72 -26.85 -18.24 -26.43
N VAL A 73 -27.73 -17.28 -26.22
CA VAL A 73 -28.61 -16.76 -27.28
C VAL A 73 -28.04 -15.48 -27.88
N SER A 74 -27.74 -14.50 -27.04
CA SER A 74 -27.23 -13.18 -27.47
C SER A 74 -26.63 -12.41 -26.30
N THR A 75 -25.79 -11.44 -26.61
CA THR A 75 -25.49 -10.32 -25.71
C THR A 75 -26.59 -9.26 -25.87
N LEU A 76 -26.91 -8.56 -24.79
CA LEU A 76 -27.93 -7.51 -24.74
C LEU A 76 -27.30 -6.13 -24.58
N VAL A 77 -25.99 -6.04 -24.67
CA VAL A 77 -25.18 -4.82 -24.48
C VAL A 77 -24.13 -4.74 -25.58
N GLU A 78 -23.67 -3.52 -25.87
CA GLU A 78 -22.65 -3.23 -26.89
C GLU A 78 -21.29 -2.92 -26.24
N ASP A 79 -20.21 -3.01 -27.03
CA ASP A 79 -18.88 -2.61 -26.61
C ASP A 79 -18.82 -1.12 -26.23
N GLY A 80 -18.25 -0.79 -25.08
CA GLY A 80 -18.20 0.57 -24.53
C GLY A 80 -19.51 1.04 -23.87
N GLU A 81 -20.57 0.24 -23.84
CA GLU A 81 -21.82 0.61 -23.18
C GLU A 81 -21.68 0.74 -21.66
N LYS A 82 -22.36 1.74 -21.10
CA LYS A 82 -22.42 1.96 -19.63
C LYS A 82 -23.65 1.25 -19.07
N VAL A 83 -23.41 0.37 -18.13
CA VAL A 83 -24.44 -0.41 -17.46
C VAL A 83 -24.46 -0.14 -15.95
N LYS A 84 -25.62 -0.39 -15.34
CA LYS A 84 -25.82 -0.34 -13.88
C LYS A 84 -25.88 -1.73 -13.30
N GLN A 85 -25.60 -1.84 -12.02
CA GLN A 85 -25.78 -3.09 -11.29
C GLN A 85 -27.21 -3.61 -11.45
N GLY A 86 -27.31 -4.88 -11.87
CA GLY A 86 -28.60 -5.56 -12.12
C GLY A 86 -29.09 -5.48 -13.56
N ASP A 87 -28.48 -4.69 -14.43
CA ASP A 87 -28.81 -4.70 -15.86
C ASP A 87 -28.49 -6.07 -16.46
N THR A 88 -29.34 -6.53 -17.40
CA THR A 88 -29.13 -7.79 -18.11
C THR A 88 -28.08 -7.61 -19.19
N LEU A 89 -27.01 -8.41 -19.12
CA LEU A 89 -25.88 -8.33 -20.05
C LEU A 89 -25.97 -9.41 -21.12
N ILE A 90 -26.32 -10.63 -20.73
CA ILE A 90 -26.27 -11.83 -21.54
C ILE A 90 -27.60 -12.56 -21.44
N ASN A 91 -28.13 -12.97 -22.61
CA ASN A 91 -29.33 -13.77 -22.69
C ASN A 91 -28.94 -15.24 -22.92
N TYR A 92 -29.39 -16.11 -22.02
CA TYR A 92 -29.29 -17.56 -22.13
C TYR A 92 -30.66 -18.18 -22.30
N ASN A 93 -30.78 -19.22 -23.09
CA ASN A 93 -31.92 -20.10 -23.09
C ASN A 93 -31.85 -21.01 -21.84
N ILE A 94 -32.23 -20.44 -20.69
CA ILE A 94 -32.06 -21.07 -19.39
C ILE A 94 -32.99 -22.28 -19.30
N ASN A 95 -32.46 -23.39 -18.77
CA ASN A 95 -33.24 -24.59 -18.50
C ASN A 95 -34.16 -24.37 -17.27
N ASP A 96 -35.37 -23.81 -17.54
CA ASP A 96 -36.39 -23.55 -16.50
C ASP A 96 -36.81 -24.81 -15.77
N GLN A 97 -36.76 -25.99 -16.43
CA GLN A 97 -37.11 -27.27 -15.81
C GLN A 97 -36.19 -27.57 -14.61
N LYS A 98 -34.87 -27.36 -14.75
CA LYS A 98 -33.92 -27.56 -13.65
C LYS A 98 -34.24 -26.68 -12.42
N ARG A 99 -34.62 -25.43 -12.65
CA ARG A 99 -35.01 -24.50 -11.57
C ARG A 99 -36.29 -24.98 -10.89
N GLN A 100 -37.29 -25.46 -11.67
CA GLN A 100 -38.54 -26.00 -11.15
C GLN A 100 -38.29 -27.27 -10.33
N ASP A 101 -37.46 -28.20 -10.82
CA ASP A 101 -37.11 -29.43 -10.13
C ASP A 101 -36.42 -29.14 -8.77
N LEU A 102 -35.46 -28.19 -8.75
CA LEU A 102 -34.82 -27.76 -7.50
C LEU A 102 -35.79 -27.10 -6.54
N SER A 103 -36.71 -26.28 -7.04
CA SER A 103 -37.75 -25.64 -6.23
C SER A 103 -38.73 -26.70 -5.64
N SER A 104 -39.11 -27.68 -6.45
CA SER A 104 -39.97 -28.79 -5.98
C SER A 104 -39.26 -29.60 -4.91
N LYS A 105 -37.95 -29.90 -5.09
CA LYS A 105 -37.13 -30.59 -4.07
C LYS A 105 -37.12 -29.85 -2.73
N VAL A 106 -37.02 -28.52 -2.74
CA VAL A 106 -37.10 -27.68 -1.52
C VAL A 106 -38.48 -27.79 -0.88
N ASN A 107 -39.55 -27.66 -1.69
CA ASN A 107 -40.95 -27.78 -1.17
C ASN A 107 -41.22 -29.14 -0.56
N ASP A 108 -40.77 -30.22 -1.20
CA ASP A 108 -40.96 -31.57 -0.71
C ASP A 108 -40.25 -31.80 0.63
N ALA A 109 -38.97 -31.38 0.71
CA ALA A 109 -38.20 -31.44 1.95
C ALA A 109 -38.82 -30.58 3.08
N GLN A 110 -39.36 -29.40 2.76
CA GLN A 110 -40.06 -28.54 3.72
C GLN A 110 -41.35 -29.23 4.23
N ASN A 111 -42.09 -29.90 3.36
CA ASN A 111 -43.31 -30.65 3.76
C ASN A 111 -42.99 -31.80 4.70
N VAL A 112 -41.90 -32.54 4.45
CA VAL A 112 -41.42 -33.60 5.33
C VAL A 112 -41.07 -33.05 6.71
N VAL A 113 -40.30 -31.96 6.78
CA VAL A 113 -39.94 -31.29 8.03
C VAL A 113 -41.19 -30.82 8.79
N ASN A 114 -42.19 -30.24 8.10
CA ASN A 114 -43.45 -29.83 8.72
C ASN A 114 -44.21 -31.02 9.31
N GLN A 115 -44.21 -32.17 8.62
CA GLN A 115 -44.83 -33.41 9.11
C GLN A 115 -44.09 -33.97 10.33
N ASP A 116 -42.77 -33.90 10.36
CA ASP A 116 -41.96 -34.31 11.52
C ASP A 116 -42.26 -33.46 12.76
N TYR A 117 -42.40 -32.13 12.57
CA TYR A 117 -42.84 -31.26 13.68
C TYR A 117 -44.20 -31.64 14.21
N GLN A 118 -45.17 -32.01 13.35
CA GLN A 118 -46.48 -32.48 13.80
C GLN A 118 -46.39 -33.81 14.59
N ASN A 119 -45.54 -34.74 14.13
CA ASN A 119 -45.34 -36.03 14.80
C ASN A 119 -44.67 -35.84 16.18
N ILE A 120 -43.68 -34.94 16.30
CA ILE A 120 -43.00 -34.62 17.55
C ILE A 120 -44.00 -33.97 18.53
N ASN A 121 -44.85 -33.08 18.06
CA ASN A 121 -45.88 -32.47 18.92
C ASN A 121 -46.82 -33.50 19.52
N GLN A 122 -47.08 -34.62 18.82
CA GLN A 122 -47.89 -35.73 19.34
C GLN A 122 -47.09 -36.66 20.27
N GLN A 123 -45.79 -36.76 20.10
CA GLN A 123 -44.89 -37.63 20.88
C GLN A 123 -43.58 -36.92 21.27
N PRO A 124 -43.61 -35.93 22.18
CA PRO A 124 -42.50 -35.03 22.43
C PRO A 124 -41.26 -35.67 23.03
N ASN A 125 -41.37 -36.82 23.65
CA ASN A 125 -40.24 -37.53 24.27
C ASN A 125 -39.66 -38.64 23.39
N ASN A 126 -40.05 -38.71 22.12
CA ASN A 126 -39.58 -39.74 21.20
C ASN A 126 -38.24 -39.29 20.54
N ASN A 127 -37.13 -39.85 21.02
CA ASN A 127 -35.78 -39.50 20.53
C ASN A 127 -35.58 -39.86 19.05
N ASP A 128 -36.25 -40.89 18.54
CA ASP A 128 -36.11 -41.28 17.12
C ASP A 128 -36.78 -40.28 16.19
N LEU A 129 -37.89 -39.69 16.58
CA LEU A 129 -38.54 -38.59 15.85
C LEU A 129 -37.69 -37.33 15.85
N GLN A 130 -37.02 -37.00 16.97
CA GLN A 130 -36.09 -35.88 17.03
C GLN A 130 -34.86 -36.09 16.14
N LYS A 131 -34.33 -37.34 16.11
CA LYS A 131 -33.23 -37.70 15.22
C LYS A 131 -33.64 -37.60 13.77
N LYS A 132 -34.84 -38.07 13.42
CA LYS A 132 -35.41 -37.99 12.07
C LYS A 132 -35.58 -36.54 11.65
N LEU A 133 -36.17 -35.68 12.47
CA LEU A 133 -36.28 -34.24 12.19
C LEU A 133 -34.94 -33.59 11.89
N ASN A 134 -33.89 -33.92 12.65
CA ASN A 134 -32.56 -33.39 12.38
C ASN A 134 -31.98 -33.84 11.01
N GLN A 135 -32.26 -35.08 10.61
CA GLN A 135 -31.87 -35.57 9.30
C GLN A 135 -32.63 -34.86 8.17
N ASP A 136 -33.93 -34.65 8.34
CA ASP A 136 -34.77 -34.01 7.32
C ASP A 136 -34.54 -32.49 7.26
N LEU A 137 -34.16 -31.84 8.36
CA LEU A 137 -33.66 -30.46 8.36
C LEU A 137 -32.36 -30.32 7.57
N ASN A 138 -31.44 -31.29 7.68
CA ASN A 138 -30.23 -31.30 6.89
C ASN A 138 -30.52 -31.45 5.37
N ALA A 139 -31.47 -32.35 5.04
CA ALA A 139 -31.90 -32.53 3.64
C ALA A 139 -32.56 -31.26 3.07
N LEU A 140 -33.38 -30.55 3.87
CA LEU A 140 -33.98 -29.28 3.50
C LEU A 140 -32.88 -28.21 3.25
N ASN A 141 -31.92 -28.09 4.18
CA ASN A 141 -30.82 -27.14 4.04
C ASN A 141 -29.99 -27.44 2.76
N GLU A 142 -29.76 -28.70 2.44
CA GLU A 142 -29.04 -29.09 1.23
C GLU A 142 -29.82 -28.73 -0.05
N ALA A 143 -31.13 -29.02 -0.08
CA ALA A 143 -32.00 -28.64 -1.20
C ALA A 143 -32.05 -27.11 -1.40
N GLN A 144 -32.17 -26.32 -0.33
CA GLN A 144 -32.12 -24.86 -0.38
C GLN A 144 -30.78 -24.35 -0.89
N LYS A 145 -29.69 -24.96 -0.47
CA LYS A 145 -28.34 -24.63 -0.93
C LYS A 145 -28.19 -24.87 -2.43
N GLU A 146 -28.66 -26.00 -2.94
CA GLU A 146 -28.61 -26.31 -4.38
C GLU A 146 -29.37 -25.30 -5.21
N LEU A 147 -30.62 -24.95 -4.82
CA LEU A 147 -31.43 -23.96 -5.50
C LEU A 147 -30.78 -22.56 -5.46
N SER A 148 -30.23 -22.19 -4.31
CA SER A 148 -29.54 -20.92 -4.13
C SER A 148 -28.28 -20.84 -5.01
N GLN A 149 -27.49 -21.92 -5.10
CA GLN A 149 -26.31 -21.97 -5.94
C GLN A 149 -26.66 -21.85 -7.42
N TYR A 150 -27.70 -22.53 -7.88
CA TYR A 150 -28.17 -22.44 -9.26
C TYR A 150 -28.66 -21.04 -9.59
N THR A 151 -29.47 -20.43 -8.72
CA THR A 151 -29.94 -19.04 -8.87
C THR A 151 -28.74 -18.06 -8.91
N LYS A 152 -27.75 -18.28 -8.06
CA LYS A 152 -26.54 -17.47 -8.05
C LYS A 152 -25.75 -17.60 -9.37
N GLN A 153 -25.61 -18.81 -9.91
CA GLN A 153 -24.96 -19.04 -11.19
C GLN A 153 -25.66 -18.27 -12.33
N ILE A 154 -26.99 -18.30 -12.37
CA ILE A 154 -27.77 -17.51 -13.33
C ILE A 154 -27.45 -16.02 -13.17
N ASN A 155 -27.56 -15.49 -11.96
CA ASN A 155 -27.33 -14.08 -11.70
C ASN A 155 -25.90 -13.65 -12.04
N ASP A 156 -24.93 -14.46 -11.67
CA ASP A 156 -23.51 -14.18 -11.90
C ASP A 156 -23.12 -14.22 -13.38
N SER A 157 -23.83 -14.99 -14.20
CA SER A 157 -23.57 -15.13 -15.64
C SER A 157 -24.40 -14.18 -16.50
N THR A 158 -25.53 -13.68 -15.99
CA THR A 158 -26.51 -12.93 -16.79
C THR A 158 -26.51 -11.44 -16.49
N TYR A 159 -26.34 -11.03 -15.22
CA TYR A 159 -26.56 -9.66 -14.78
C TYR A 159 -25.28 -8.94 -14.39
N ALA A 160 -25.25 -7.62 -14.59
CA ALA A 160 -24.17 -6.75 -14.15
C ALA A 160 -24.00 -6.80 -12.62
N SER A 161 -22.82 -7.15 -12.15
CA SER A 161 -22.52 -7.25 -10.72
C SER A 161 -22.26 -5.90 -10.04
N PHE A 162 -21.98 -4.87 -10.82
CA PHE A 162 -21.71 -3.48 -10.37
C PHE A 162 -21.84 -2.53 -11.56
N ASP A 163 -21.89 -1.22 -11.28
CA ASP A 163 -21.93 -0.18 -12.33
C ASP A 163 -20.59 -0.12 -13.06
N GLY A 164 -20.63 -0.10 -14.40
CA GLY A 164 -19.40 -0.10 -15.17
C GLY A 164 -19.59 0.12 -16.66
N VAL A 165 -18.52 -0.17 -17.40
CA VAL A 165 -18.47 -0.13 -18.86
C VAL A 165 -18.18 -1.54 -19.36
N ILE A 166 -18.82 -1.91 -20.44
CA ILE A 166 -18.63 -3.20 -21.10
C ILE A 166 -17.40 -3.13 -22.03
N GLU A 167 -16.60 -4.17 -22.01
CA GLU A 167 -15.57 -4.49 -23.00
C GLU A 167 -15.89 -5.86 -23.56
N MET A 168 -16.20 -5.92 -24.87
CA MET A 168 -16.53 -7.16 -25.56
C MET A 168 -15.26 -7.93 -25.90
N ASP A 169 -15.21 -9.21 -25.55
CA ASP A 169 -14.13 -10.12 -25.97
C ASP A 169 -14.59 -10.97 -27.18
N ASN A 170 -15.70 -11.69 -27.02
CA ASN A 170 -16.33 -12.49 -28.07
C ASN A 170 -17.84 -12.31 -27.92
N ASP A 171 -18.54 -12.09 -28.97
CA ASP A 171 -20.01 -12.01 -28.94
C ASP A 171 -20.65 -13.39 -28.75
N THR A 172 -21.59 -13.79 -29.61
CA THR A 172 -22.32 -15.06 -29.53
C THR A 172 -21.52 -16.29 -29.88
N ASP A 173 -20.30 -16.13 -30.41
CA ASP A 173 -19.44 -17.24 -30.87
C ASP A 173 -18.51 -17.81 -29.78
N ALA A 174 -18.60 -17.33 -28.54
CA ALA A 174 -17.80 -17.81 -27.43
C ALA A 174 -18.09 -19.30 -27.13
N ALA A 175 -17.08 -20.14 -27.20
CA ALA A 175 -17.20 -21.54 -26.77
C ALA A 175 -17.43 -21.63 -25.25
N SER A 176 -17.88 -22.80 -24.79
CA SER A 176 -18.09 -23.03 -23.35
C SER A 176 -16.82 -22.71 -22.54
N GLY A 177 -16.96 -21.87 -21.53
CA GLY A 177 -15.85 -21.39 -20.67
C GLY A 177 -15.07 -20.21 -21.23
N GLU A 178 -15.23 -19.84 -22.49
CA GLU A 178 -14.59 -18.66 -23.08
C GLU A 178 -15.23 -17.36 -22.60
N SER A 179 -14.44 -16.28 -22.58
CA SER A 179 -14.91 -14.95 -22.21
C SER A 179 -15.82 -14.35 -23.30
N ILE A 180 -17.01 -13.93 -22.91
CA ILE A 180 -17.95 -13.20 -23.77
C ILE A 180 -17.65 -11.70 -23.67
N LEU A 181 -17.62 -11.19 -22.44
CA LEU A 181 -17.40 -9.78 -22.17
C LEU A 181 -16.76 -9.57 -20.78
N LYS A 182 -16.23 -8.38 -20.58
CA LYS A 182 -15.76 -7.89 -19.28
C LYS A 182 -16.56 -6.68 -18.84
N LEU A 183 -16.98 -6.67 -17.60
CA LEU A 183 -17.54 -5.50 -16.93
C LEU A 183 -16.43 -4.81 -16.16
N ILE A 184 -16.14 -3.57 -16.52
CA ILE A 184 -15.06 -2.75 -15.95
C ILE A 184 -15.67 -1.64 -15.11
N ALA A 185 -15.36 -1.58 -13.82
CA ALA A 185 -15.88 -0.53 -12.94
C ALA A 185 -15.44 0.87 -13.38
N ASN A 186 -16.35 1.82 -13.32
CA ASN A 186 -16.06 3.23 -13.62
C ASN A 186 -15.06 3.85 -12.62
N GLU A 187 -15.02 3.32 -11.41
CA GLU A 187 -14.12 3.81 -10.36
C GLU A 187 -12.70 3.32 -10.60
N THR A 188 -11.76 4.27 -10.67
CA THR A 188 -10.33 4.00 -10.85
C THR A 188 -9.61 3.99 -9.51
N GLN A 189 -8.62 3.12 -9.38
CA GLN A 189 -7.68 3.06 -8.28
C GLN A 189 -6.25 3.06 -8.81
N ILE A 190 -5.29 3.48 -7.97
CA ILE A 190 -3.86 3.37 -8.27
C ILE A 190 -3.27 2.30 -7.38
N LYS A 191 -2.57 1.35 -8.01
CA LYS A 191 -1.78 0.34 -7.30
C LYS A 191 -0.32 0.75 -7.33
N SER A 192 0.27 0.82 -6.15
CA SER A 192 1.67 1.18 -5.92
C SER A 192 2.33 0.22 -4.94
N SER A 193 3.64 0.33 -4.78
CA SER A 193 4.42 -0.45 -3.83
C SER A 193 5.23 0.47 -2.94
N VAL A 194 5.26 0.16 -1.65
CA VAL A 194 6.03 0.89 -0.62
C VAL A 194 6.99 -0.07 0.06
N SER A 195 8.19 0.39 0.39
CA SER A 195 9.21 -0.42 1.08
C SER A 195 8.80 -0.73 2.53
N GLU A 196 9.38 -1.79 3.12
CA GLU A 196 9.20 -2.12 4.54
C GLU A 196 9.64 -1.00 5.50
N PHE A 197 10.55 -0.12 5.04
CA PHE A 197 11.05 1.01 5.84
C PHE A 197 10.06 2.19 5.87
N ASP A 198 9.15 2.27 4.88
CA ASP A 198 8.24 3.39 4.71
C ASP A 198 6.78 3.04 4.99
N VAL A 199 6.41 1.75 4.92
CA VAL A 199 5.02 1.30 5.11
C VAL A 199 4.45 1.70 6.47
N ASN A 200 5.27 1.74 7.51
CA ASN A 200 4.85 2.14 8.86
C ASN A 200 4.65 3.66 9.02
N LYS A 201 5.06 4.46 8.03
CA LYS A 201 4.90 5.93 8.02
C LYS A 201 3.54 6.35 7.48
N ILE A 202 2.83 5.43 6.82
CA ILE A 202 1.54 5.67 6.16
C ILE A 202 0.44 4.81 6.76
N LYS A 203 -0.80 5.23 6.60
CA LYS A 203 -1.98 4.49 7.09
C LYS A 203 -3.15 4.64 6.13
N VAL A 204 -4.10 3.72 6.22
CA VAL A 204 -5.38 3.80 5.51
C VAL A 204 -6.10 5.09 5.92
N GLY A 205 -6.55 5.84 4.92
CA GLY A 205 -7.21 7.13 5.09
C GLY A 205 -6.31 8.34 4.82
N ASP A 206 -4.99 8.19 4.75
CA ASP A 206 -4.07 9.29 4.45
C ASP A 206 -4.37 9.88 3.08
N SER A 207 -4.30 11.20 2.98
CA SER A 207 -4.46 11.95 1.73
C SER A 207 -3.21 11.80 0.86
N VAL A 208 -3.42 11.70 -0.44
CA VAL A 208 -2.36 11.51 -1.43
C VAL A 208 -2.53 12.54 -2.53
N ASN A 209 -1.46 13.27 -2.86
CA ASN A 209 -1.40 14.11 -4.05
C ASN A 209 -0.97 13.24 -5.23
N ILE A 210 -1.74 13.27 -6.31
CA ILE A 210 -1.54 12.41 -7.48
C ILE A 210 -1.17 13.28 -8.67
N LYS A 211 -0.20 12.82 -9.46
CA LYS A 211 0.16 13.40 -10.76
C LYS A 211 0.19 12.31 -11.81
N VAL A 212 -0.50 12.52 -12.90
CA VAL A 212 -0.50 11.63 -14.07
C VAL A 212 0.72 11.95 -14.94
N ASN A 213 1.58 10.96 -15.20
CA ASN A 213 2.86 11.21 -15.89
C ASN A 213 2.68 11.63 -17.35
N SER A 214 1.67 11.09 -18.03
CA SER A 214 1.43 11.34 -19.46
C SER A 214 0.79 12.71 -19.74
N THR A 215 -0.12 13.18 -18.86
CA THR A 215 -0.87 14.43 -19.06
C THR A 215 -0.36 15.58 -18.19
N GLY A 216 0.36 15.27 -17.11
CA GLY A 216 0.77 16.22 -16.09
C GLY A 216 -0.37 16.71 -15.18
N GLU A 217 -1.58 16.20 -15.36
CA GLU A 217 -2.73 16.52 -14.52
C GLU A 217 -2.50 16.11 -13.08
N LYS A 218 -3.02 16.91 -12.17
CA LYS A 218 -2.89 16.71 -10.72
C LYS A 218 -4.25 16.58 -10.08
N GLY A 219 -4.32 15.73 -9.08
CA GLY A 219 -5.53 15.52 -8.27
C GLY A 219 -5.17 14.92 -6.92
N HIS A 220 -6.20 14.50 -6.20
CA HIS A 220 -6.06 13.93 -4.88
C HIS A 220 -6.73 12.57 -4.81
N GLY A 221 -6.28 11.77 -3.86
CA GLY A 221 -6.87 10.50 -3.52
C GLY A 221 -6.64 10.18 -2.05
N LYS A 222 -7.02 8.98 -1.66
CA LYS A 222 -6.77 8.47 -0.31
C LYS A 222 -6.24 7.05 -0.36
N ILE A 223 -5.38 6.69 0.58
CA ILE A 223 -4.99 5.30 0.79
C ILE A 223 -6.22 4.54 1.26
N THR A 224 -6.65 3.56 0.47
CA THR A 224 -7.82 2.72 0.78
C THR A 224 -7.44 1.35 1.32
N LYS A 225 -6.25 0.87 0.96
CA LYS A 225 -5.74 -0.43 1.41
C LYS A 225 -4.22 -0.43 1.44
N ILE A 226 -3.66 -1.07 2.47
CA ILE A 226 -2.25 -1.46 2.56
C ILE A 226 -2.26 -2.98 2.74
N SER A 227 -1.45 -3.70 1.96
CA SER A 227 -1.35 -5.15 2.05
C SER A 227 -0.66 -5.56 3.36
N GLU A 228 -1.18 -6.58 4.04
CA GLU A 228 -0.55 -7.14 5.25
C GLU A 228 0.69 -7.97 4.91
N LEU A 229 0.71 -8.58 3.72
CA LEU A 229 1.83 -9.38 3.27
C LEU A 229 2.60 -8.64 2.17
N PRO A 230 3.93 -8.74 2.16
CA PRO A 230 4.74 -8.16 1.10
C PRO A 230 4.51 -8.89 -0.23
N SER A 231 4.73 -8.22 -1.34
CA SER A 231 4.50 -8.76 -2.69
C SER A 231 5.41 -9.94 -3.05
N ASN A 232 6.54 -10.08 -2.34
CA ASN A 232 7.51 -11.17 -2.50
C ASN A 232 7.37 -12.24 -1.41
N TYR A 233 6.24 -12.26 -0.69
CA TYR A 233 5.96 -13.31 0.29
C TYR A 233 5.60 -14.60 -0.44
N GLU A 234 6.48 -15.59 -0.37
CA GLU A 234 6.20 -16.96 -0.80
C GLU A 234 5.77 -17.80 0.40
N GLU A 235 4.55 -18.28 0.38
CA GLU A 235 4.06 -19.24 1.36
C GLU A 235 4.80 -20.58 1.15
N LYS A 236 5.88 -20.81 1.88
CA LYS A 236 6.55 -22.11 1.92
C LYS A 236 5.64 -23.11 2.61
N GLY A 237 4.80 -23.80 1.83
CA GLY A 237 4.01 -24.87 2.45
C GLY A 237 2.78 -25.40 1.76
N ALA A 238 2.52 -25.06 0.49
CA ALA A 238 1.40 -25.67 -0.22
C ALA A 238 1.79 -26.31 -1.57
N THR A 239 2.91 -27.01 -1.64
CA THR A 239 3.08 -28.05 -2.66
C THR A 239 2.42 -29.32 -2.15
N GLY A 240 1.09 -29.29 -2.12
CA GLY A 240 0.25 -30.47 -2.05
C GLY A 240 0.53 -31.32 -3.27
N ALA A 241 0.93 -32.53 -3.03
CA ALA A 241 1.08 -33.60 -3.98
C ALA A 241 -0.11 -33.67 -4.96
N GLY A 242 0.04 -33.08 -6.13
CA GLY A 242 -0.77 -33.37 -7.29
C GLY A 242 -0.19 -34.64 -7.95
N MET A 243 -0.71 -35.77 -7.57
CA MET A 243 -0.53 -37.04 -8.25
C MET A 243 -1.03 -36.90 -9.70
N SER A 244 -0.13 -36.75 -10.64
CA SER A 244 -0.41 -36.97 -12.04
C SER A 244 0.25 -38.32 -12.42
N GLN A 245 -0.57 -39.35 -12.38
CA GLN A 245 -0.28 -40.64 -12.98
C GLN A 245 -0.63 -40.52 -14.45
N GLY A 246 0.38 -40.52 -15.28
CA GLY A 246 0.27 -40.53 -16.73
C GLY A 246 1.50 -41.24 -17.31
N ASP A 247 1.32 -42.52 -17.54
CA ASP A 247 2.19 -43.45 -18.21
C ASP A 247 2.44 -43.01 -19.67
N SER A 248 3.70 -42.92 -20.12
CA SER A 248 4.12 -43.11 -21.50
C SER A 248 5.64 -43.12 -21.61
N GLU A 249 6.13 -44.20 -22.18
CA GLU A 249 7.51 -44.57 -22.42
C GLU A 249 8.26 -43.71 -23.45
N GLU A 250 9.59 -43.83 -23.33
CA GLU A 250 10.68 -43.73 -24.29
C GLU A 250 11.33 -42.39 -24.64
N GLY A 251 12.56 -42.27 -24.17
CA GLY A 251 13.72 -42.04 -25.05
C GLY A 251 14.23 -40.62 -25.19
N SER A 252 15.15 -40.19 -24.34
CA SER A 252 16.42 -39.60 -24.81
C SER A 252 17.21 -39.01 -23.63
N SER A 253 18.38 -39.57 -23.42
CA SER A 253 19.39 -39.10 -22.46
C SER A 253 19.95 -37.75 -22.86
N GLN A 254 19.74 -36.74 -22.02
CA GLN A 254 20.59 -35.55 -22.01
C GLN A 254 20.82 -35.12 -20.54
N ALA A 255 22.11 -35.07 -20.19
CA ALA A 255 22.61 -34.80 -18.87
C ALA A 255 22.06 -33.49 -18.32
N SER A 256 21.20 -33.59 -17.30
CA SER A 256 20.83 -32.45 -16.49
C SER A 256 21.93 -32.17 -15.47
N ASN A 257 22.60 -31.03 -15.61
CA ASN A 257 23.40 -30.47 -14.55
C ASN A 257 22.56 -30.33 -13.26
N PRO A 258 23.10 -30.70 -12.09
CA PRO A 258 22.39 -30.42 -10.83
C PRO A 258 22.24 -28.92 -10.67
N VAL A 259 21.00 -28.45 -10.74
CA VAL A 259 20.66 -27.09 -10.32
C VAL A 259 21.04 -27.00 -8.85
N SER A 260 22.10 -26.31 -8.56
CA SER A 260 22.52 -25.95 -7.22
C SER A 260 21.38 -25.12 -6.60
N ASN A 261 20.58 -25.75 -5.74
CA ASN A 261 19.65 -25.08 -4.85
C ASN A 261 20.46 -24.34 -3.77
N ASN A 262 21.20 -23.32 -4.19
CA ASN A 262 21.65 -22.31 -3.28
C ASN A 262 20.46 -21.34 -3.11
N PRO A 263 19.86 -21.16 -1.93
CA PRO A 263 18.94 -20.08 -1.71
C PRO A 263 19.75 -18.81 -1.82
N THR A 264 19.77 -18.21 -3.01
CA THR A 264 20.14 -16.82 -3.15
C THR A 264 19.13 -16.07 -2.29
N LEU A 265 19.55 -15.66 -1.11
CA LEU A 265 18.88 -14.64 -0.35
C LEU A 265 18.87 -13.41 -1.28
N ASN A 266 17.85 -13.30 -2.10
CA ASN A 266 17.54 -12.06 -2.78
C ASN A 266 17.32 -11.06 -1.66
N ASN A 267 18.31 -10.23 -1.45
CA ASN A 267 18.32 -9.14 -0.46
C ASN A 267 17.44 -7.98 -0.94
N ASP A 268 16.39 -8.32 -1.69
CA ASP A 268 15.39 -7.35 -2.11
C ASP A 268 14.51 -7.04 -0.91
N ASN A 269 14.58 -5.79 -0.46
CA ASN A 269 13.74 -5.28 0.62
C ASN A 269 12.27 -5.60 0.33
N SER A 270 11.54 -6.05 1.34
CA SER A 270 10.12 -6.36 1.24
C SER A 270 9.33 -5.15 0.77
N LYS A 271 8.42 -5.36 -0.20
CA LYS A 271 7.54 -4.31 -0.73
C LYS A 271 6.10 -4.65 -0.44
N TYR A 272 5.37 -3.69 0.10
CA TYR A 272 3.95 -3.81 0.42
C TYR A 272 3.11 -3.09 -0.61
N GLN A 273 2.05 -3.74 -1.09
CA GLN A 273 1.14 -3.11 -2.03
C GLN A 273 0.25 -2.10 -1.33
N VAL A 274 0.18 -0.89 -1.88
CA VAL A 274 -0.69 0.20 -1.44
C VAL A 274 -1.68 0.49 -2.54
N THR A 275 -2.96 0.59 -2.18
CA THR A 275 -4.04 0.98 -3.08
C THR A 275 -4.52 2.37 -2.72
N ILE A 276 -4.50 3.27 -3.70
CA ILE A 276 -5.03 4.63 -3.59
C ILE A 276 -6.34 4.66 -4.37
N GLY A 277 -7.41 5.04 -3.72
CA GLY A 277 -8.74 5.20 -4.31
C GLY A 277 -9.34 6.55 -3.97
N LYS A 278 -10.65 6.72 -4.26
CA LYS A 278 -11.36 8.01 -4.08
C LYS A 278 -10.64 9.14 -4.80
N ILE A 279 -10.27 8.88 -6.05
CA ILE A 279 -9.48 9.79 -6.88
C ILE A 279 -10.43 10.82 -7.49
N ASP A 280 -10.09 12.11 -7.37
CA ASP A 280 -10.91 13.24 -7.80
C ASP A 280 -10.64 13.69 -9.24
N LEU A 281 -9.79 12.96 -9.99
CA LEU A 281 -9.51 13.23 -11.38
C LEU A 281 -9.77 12.00 -12.26
N PRO A 282 -10.22 12.17 -13.51
CA PRO A 282 -10.42 11.07 -14.45
C PRO A 282 -9.07 10.55 -14.95
N ILE A 283 -8.74 9.30 -14.60
CA ILE A 283 -7.52 8.64 -15.07
C ILE A 283 -7.90 7.37 -15.83
N ARG A 284 -7.37 7.21 -17.03
CA ARG A 284 -7.52 5.96 -17.78
C ARG A 284 -6.68 4.85 -17.13
N SER A 285 -7.25 3.66 -17.09
CA SER A 285 -6.55 2.45 -16.66
C SER A 285 -5.29 2.24 -17.51
N GLY A 286 -4.21 1.79 -16.85
CA GLY A 286 -2.90 1.61 -17.48
C GLY A 286 -1.98 2.84 -17.40
N PHE A 287 -2.48 4.04 -17.10
CA PHE A 287 -1.64 5.22 -16.98
C PHE A 287 -0.73 5.13 -15.76
N SER A 288 0.52 5.57 -15.96
CA SER A 288 1.50 5.69 -14.87
C SER A 288 1.30 6.99 -14.12
N THR A 289 1.42 6.92 -12.80
CA THR A 289 1.22 8.03 -11.89
C THR A 289 2.35 8.14 -10.88
N GLU A 290 2.62 9.36 -10.44
CA GLU A 290 3.39 9.67 -9.25
C GLU A 290 2.40 10.04 -8.15
N ALA A 291 2.60 9.48 -6.97
CA ALA A 291 1.78 9.74 -5.81
C ALA A 291 2.68 10.25 -4.66
N GLU A 292 2.36 11.42 -4.14
CA GLU A 292 3.06 12.08 -3.05
C GLU A 292 2.18 11.99 -1.79
N ILE A 293 2.66 11.27 -0.78
CA ILE A 293 1.97 11.09 0.50
C ILE A 293 2.63 12.03 1.52
N PRO A 294 1.95 13.09 1.99
CA PRO A 294 2.45 13.93 3.06
C PRO A 294 2.70 13.10 4.32
N ILE A 295 3.89 13.24 4.90
CA ILE A 295 4.25 12.57 6.15
C ILE A 295 4.29 13.62 7.24
N ASP A 296 3.32 13.57 8.16
CA ASP A 296 3.27 14.44 9.35
C ASP A 296 4.24 13.93 10.43
N ALA A 297 5.50 13.73 10.06
CA ALA A 297 6.53 13.28 10.99
C ALA A 297 7.66 14.30 11.07
N ILE A 298 8.12 14.57 12.27
CA ILE A 298 9.33 15.36 12.54
C ILE A 298 10.46 14.39 12.80
N LYS A 299 11.46 14.40 11.91
CA LYS A 299 12.68 13.62 12.08
C LYS A 299 13.75 14.47 12.76
N LEU A 300 14.42 13.91 13.78
CA LEU A 300 15.48 14.60 14.50
C LEU A 300 16.82 13.90 14.37
N PRO A 301 17.92 14.67 14.21
CA PRO A 301 19.26 14.12 14.37
C PRO A 301 19.53 13.79 15.85
N LYS A 302 20.30 12.73 16.11
CA LYS A 302 20.67 12.34 17.47
C LYS A 302 21.36 13.46 18.26
N SER A 303 22.03 14.37 17.57
CA SER A 303 22.80 15.45 18.16
C SER A 303 21.96 16.51 18.90
N VAL A 304 20.66 16.62 18.65
CA VAL A 304 19.78 17.58 19.34
C VAL A 304 19.15 17.00 20.62
N LEU A 305 19.24 15.67 20.81
CA LEU A 305 18.63 14.96 21.94
C LEU A 305 19.60 14.73 23.07
N THR A 306 19.11 14.96 24.30
CA THR A 306 19.79 14.49 25.51
C THR A 306 19.54 13.00 25.73
N ARG A 307 20.24 12.39 26.69
CA ARG A 307 20.05 10.97 27.05
C ARG A 307 18.62 10.64 27.51
N ASN A 308 17.90 11.65 28.03
CA ASN A 308 16.55 11.49 28.59
C ASN A 308 15.45 11.84 27.57
N ASN A 309 15.76 11.92 26.27
CA ASN A 309 14.86 12.35 25.21
C ASN A 309 14.35 13.80 25.39
N ASP A 310 15.11 14.65 26.06
CA ASP A 310 14.82 16.07 26.14
C ASP A 310 15.54 16.81 25.01
N VAL A 311 14.96 17.93 24.57
CA VAL A 311 15.57 18.90 23.67
C VAL A 311 15.57 20.28 24.32
N PHE A 312 16.42 21.16 23.82
CA PHE A 312 16.43 22.56 24.18
C PHE A 312 15.93 23.39 23.00
N VAL A 313 14.73 23.91 23.11
CA VAL A 313 14.10 24.75 22.11
C VAL A 313 14.52 26.20 22.34
N LEU A 314 15.00 26.88 21.32
CA LEU A 314 15.43 28.27 21.38
C LEU A 314 14.24 29.18 21.06
N ASN A 315 13.94 30.15 21.97
CA ASN A 315 12.93 31.13 21.74
C ASN A 315 13.52 32.39 21.02
N LYS A 316 12.66 33.36 20.74
CA LYS A 316 13.05 34.61 20.04
C LYS A 316 14.05 35.49 20.83
N ASP A 317 14.14 35.30 22.14
CA ASP A 317 15.02 36.08 23.05
C ASP A 317 16.33 35.35 23.30
N ASN A 318 16.66 34.31 22.54
CA ASN A 318 17.80 33.43 22.72
C ASN A 318 17.83 32.74 24.09
N LYS A 319 16.66 32.52 24.69
CA LYS A 319 16.51 31.68 25.89
C LYS A 319 16.10 30.28 25.49
N VAL A 320 16.62 29.29 26.19
CA VAL A 320 16.31 27.88 25.92
C VAL A 320 15.17 27.40 26.81
N GLU A 321 14.26 26.65 26.22
CA GLU A 321 13.20 25.90 26.88
C GLU A 321 13.53 24.42 26.81
N LYS A 322 13.74 23.78 27.96
CA LYS A 322 13.94 22.34 28.04
C LYS A 322 12.58 21.64 27.91
N ARG A 323 12.45 20.78 26.90
CA ARG A 323 11.19 20.09 26.60
C ARG A 323 11.42 18.60 26.47
N HIS A 324 10.64 17.80 27.18
CA HIS A 324 10.63 16.35 27.03
C HIS A 324 9.81 15.94 25.81
N LEU A 325 10.36 15.01 24.97
CA LEU A 325 9.73 14.56 23.75
C LEU A 325 9.23 13.14 23.88
N ASN A 326 8.04 12.90 23.32
CA ASN A 326 7.58 11.54 23.02
C ASN A 326 8.15 11.16 21.64
N ILE A 327 9.11 10.26 21.62
CA ILE A 327 9.81 9.84 20.41
C ILE A 327 9.66 8.36 20.14
N GLU A 328 9.75 8.00 18.87
CA GLU A 328 9.90 6.63 18.39
C GLU A 328 11.25 6.48 17.70
N ARG A 329 11.92 5.34 17.93
CA ARG A 329 13.16 5.00 17.22
C ARG A 329 12.88 3.87 16.26
N GLN A 330 13.07 4.13 14.97
CA GLN A 330 12.86 3.16 13.91
C GLN A 330 14.05 3.20 12.94
N ASN A 331 14.64 2.04 12.68
CA ASN A 331 15.79 1.91 11.77
C ASN A 331 16.96 2.87 12.06
N GLY A 332 17.18 3.20 13.34
CA GLY A 332 18.25 4.13 13.76
C GLY A 332 17.89 5.61 13.61
N GLU A 333 16.74 5.94 13.08
CA GLU A 333 16.16 7.27 12.97
C GLU A 333 15.27 7.60 14.18
N ILE A 334 15.08 8.88 14.45
CA ILE A 334 14.31 9.38 15.58
C ILE A 334 13.15 10.22 15.07
N PHE A 335 11.94 9.75 15.33
CA PHE A 335 10.70 10.43 14.97
C PHE A 335 10.00 10.98 16.20
N VAL A 336 9.55 12.24 16.11
CA VAL A 336 8.82 12.90 17.20
C VAL A 336 7.32 12.66 17.02
N LYS A 337 6.71 12.02 18.01
CA LYS A 337 5.25 11.84 18.08
C LYS A 337 4.53 13.07 18.64
N LYS A 338 5.13 13.71 19.65
CA LYS A 338 4.57 14.92 20.30
C LYS A 338 5.67 15.73 20.94
N GLY A 339 5.49 17.06 21.00
CA GLY A 339 6.34 17.96 21.78
C GLY A 339 7.10 18.99 20.95
N LEU A 340 7.09 18.93 19.60
CA LEU A 340 7.71 19.92 18.72
C LEU A 340 6.77 20.39 17.62
N LYS A 341 7.09 21.55 17.08
CA LYS A 341 6.41 22.16 15.91
C LYS A 341 7.43 22.49 14.83
N LYS A 342 6.99 22.45 13.58
CA LYS A 342 7.77 22.89 12.42
C LYS A 342 8.28 24.31 12.63
N GLY A 343 9.53 24.56 12.26
CA GLY A 343 10.16 25.88 12.36
C GLY A 343 10.80 26.19 13.70
N GLU A 344 10.56 25.42 14.75
CA GLU A 344 11.27 25.61 16.04
C GLU A 344 12.78 25.34 15.84
N LYS A 345 13.61 26.10 16.57
CA LYS A 345 15.07 25.95 16.56
C LYS A 345 15.51 25.19 17.79
N LEU A 346 16.30 24.13 17.60
CA LEU A 346 16.84 23.31 18.67
C LEU A 346 18.33 23.52 18.80
N ILE A 347 18.84 23.44 20.00
CA ILE A 347 20.28 23.47 20.27
C ILE A 347 20.90 22.12 19.87
N VAL A 348 21.98 22.19 19.10
CA VAL A 348 22.77 21.01 18.70
C VAL A 348 23.81 20.73 19.76
N SER A 349 23.97 19.47 20.16
CA SER A 349 24.95 18.99 21.14
C SER A 349 24.96 19.79 22.45
N PRO A 350 23.79 19.90 23.14
CA PRO A 350 23.69 20.71 24.34
C PRO A 350 24.66 20.24 25.43
N LYS A 351 25.41 21.20 25.99
CA LYS A 351 26.31 20.92 27.12
C LYS A 351 25.51 20.44 28.34
N LYS A 352 26.08 19.58 29.19
CA LYS A 352 25.40 19.06 30.39
C LYS A 352 24.97 20.13 31.39
N SER A 353 25.63 21.27 31.35
CA SER A 353 25.38 22.43 32.23
C SER A 353 24.23 23.33 31.74
N LEU A 354 23.65 23.07 30.58
CA LEU A 354 22.56 23.89 30.03
C LEU A 354 21.25 23.58 30.76
N ASN A 355 20.64 24.63 31.31
CA ASN A 355 19.37 24.54 32.04
C ASN A 355 18.24 25.25 31.36
N ASN A 356 17.02 24.95 31.78
CA ASN A 356 15.83 25.62 31.31
C ASN A 356 15.86 27.13 31.67
N GLY A 357 15.65 27.98 30.69
CA GLY A 357 15.67 29.44 30.87
C GLY A 357 17.02 30.12 30.62
N ASP A 358 18.11 29.36 30.46
CA ASP A 358 19.42 29.91 30.18
C ASP A 358 19.39 30.72 28.86
N LYS A 359 20.08 31.87 28.86
CA LYS A 359 20.30 32.66 27.66
C LYS A 359 21.59 32.16 26.97
N VAL A 360 21.51 31.86 25.68
CA VAL A 360 22.63 31.32 24.92
C VAL A 360 22.98 32.20 23.73
N GLU A 361 24.25 32.16 23.34
CA GLU A 361 24.70 32.72 22.08
C GLU A 361 24.61 31.61 21.02
N VAL A 362 24.15 31.96 19.83
CA VAL A 362 24.05 31.04 18.68
C VAL A 362 25.08 31.39 17.65
N SER A 363 25.70 30.37 17.08
CA SER A 363 26.57 30.55 15.92
C SER A 363 25.71 30.99 14.73
N SER A 364 26.16 32.02 14.06
CA SER A 364 25.50 32.59 12.87
C SER A 364 25.80 31.78 11.60
#